data_05856d412fd9e4281898d5d9452f053f
#
_entry.id   05856d412fd9e4281898d5d9452f053f
#
_cell.length_a   1.000
_cell.length_b   1.000
_cell.length_c   1.000
_cell.angle_alpha   90.00
_cell.angle_beta   90.00
_cell.angle_gamma   90.00
#
_symmetry.space_group_name_H-M   'P 1'
#
loop_
_entity.id
_entity.type
_entity.pdbx_description
1 polymer ?
#
loop_
_entity_poly.entity_id
_entity_poly.type
_entity_poly.pdbx_seq_one_letter_code
_entity_poly.pdbx_strand_id
1 'polypeptide(L)'
;MQNVKYKSDSGRHPLAILTVTISLLIPVLLSFDQITPILFFFLGLLNLRMAGTMNWERYFKTLSILSLVGVGLFLLNVLFPAEGVDGVSRGTAVFLRSTCLISLSVGYIFLVDPYDLIRTLMTDLKLPPRMGFAFFAGWNAIPLLKRDLGIIQKAHAVRFAGRRRSF
;
A
#
# COMPACT_ATOMS: atom_id res chain seq x y z
N MET A 1 -7.50 5.06 27.10
CA MET A 1 -7.53 3.72 26.53
C MET A 1 -8.61 3.70 25.45
N GLN A 2 -8.25 3.94 24.18
CA GLN A 2 -9.20 3.81 23.07
C GLN A 2 -9.29 2.32 22.77
N ASN A 3 -10.48 1.75 22.98
CA ASN A 3 -10.85 0.43 22.52
C ASN A 3 -10.80 0.45 20.97
N VAL A 4 -9.67 0.05 20.42
CA VAL A 4 -9.57 -0.32 19.01
C VAL A 4 -10.37 -1.60 18.87
N LYS A 5 -11.63 -1.45 18.52
CA LYS A 5 -12.53 -2.55 18.18
C LYS A 5 -11.96 -3.17 16.90
N TYR A 6 -11.14 -4.19 17.04
CA TYR A 6 -10.71 -5.03 15.94
C TYR A 6 -11.95 -5.72 15.36
N LYS A 7 -12.47 -5.16 14.30
CA LYS A 7 -13.54 -5.75 13.52
C LYS A 7 -12.88 -6.66 12.48
N SER A 8 -12.60 -7.88 12.88
CA SER A 8 -12.33 -8.99 11.96
C SER A 8 -13.63 -9.32 11.22
N ASP A 9 -13.92 -8.57 10.17
CA ASP A 9 -15.19 -8.69 9.41
C ASP A 9 -14.97 -9.21 7.98
N SER A 10 -13.78 -9.61 7.60
CA SER A 10 -13.59 -10.33 6.35
C SER A 10 -13.48 -11.82 6.62
N GLY A 11 -14.62 -12.54 6.48
CA GLY A 11 -14.68 -14.00 6.54
C GLY A 11 -13.89 -14.70 5.42
N ARG A 12 -12.86 -14.04 4.88
CA ARG A 12 -11.97 -14.55 3.84
C ARG A 12 -10.55 -14.66 4.37
N HIS A 13 -9.89 -15.77 4.06
CA HIS A 13 -8.51 -16.02 4.42
C HIS A 13 -7.59 -14.94 3.81
N PRO A 14 -6.72 -14.27 4.62
CA PRO A 14 -5.79 -13.26 4.14
C PRO A 14 -4.87 -13.76 3.02
N LEU A 15 -4.49 -15.04 3.07
CA LEU A 15 -3.71 -15.68 2.00
C LEU A 15 -4.49 -15.81 0.69
N ALA A 16 -5.80 -16.04 0.72
CA ALA A 16 -6.61 -16.11 -0.48
C ALA A 16 -6.65 -14.75 -1.19
N ILE A 17 -6.79 -13.65 -0.44
CA ILE A 17 -6.73 -12.29 -0.98
C ILE A 17 -5.34 -12.01 -1.55
N LEU A 18 -4.28 -12.43 -0.87
CA LEU A 18 -2.89 -12.27 -1.31
C LEU A 18 -2.62 -13.03 -2.60
N THR A 19 -3.02 -14.31 -2.69
CA THR A 19 -2.82 -15.12 -3.90
C THR A 19 -3.56 -14.56 -5.11
N VAL A 20 -4.81 -14.11 -4.92
CA VAL A 20 -5.59 -13.46 -5.99
C VAL A 20 -4.92 -12.15 -6.42
N THR A 21 -4.47 -11.32 -5.47
CA THR A 21 -3.79 -10.06 -5.78
C THR A 21 -2.49 -10.29 -6.55
N ILE A 22 -1.67 -11.26 -6.14
CA ILE A 22 -0.43 -11.63 -6.84
C ILE A 22 -0.75 -12.18 -8.23
N SER A 23 -1.77 -13.02 -8.35
CA SER A 23 -2.21 -13.58 -9.65
C SER A 23 -2.64 -12.49 -10.63
N LEU A 24 -3.25 -11.41 -10.15
CA LEU A 24 -3.61 -10.25 -10.97
C LEU A 24 -2.40 -9.35 -11.27
N LEU A 25 -1.41 -9.27 -10.36
CA LEU A 25 -0.21 -8.46 -10.54
C LEU A 25 0.72 -9.01 -11.63
N ILE A 26 0.89 -10.33 -11.71
CA ILE A 26 1.84 -10.98 -12.64
C ILE A 26 1.54 -10.63 -14.10
N PRO A 27 0.29 -10.79 -14.62
CA PRO A 27 -0.01 -10.45 -16.01
C PRO A 27 0.19 -8.96 -16.31
N VAL A 28 -0.16 -8.07 -15.36
CA VAL A 28 0.05 -6.62 -15.52
C VAL A 28 1.54 -6.28 -15.61
N LEU A 29 2.39 -6.98 -14.84
CA LEU A 29 3.84 -6.82 -14.89
C LEU A 29 4.45 -7.25 -16.23
N LEU A 30 3.95 -8.33 -16.80
CA LEU A 30 4.46 -8.91 -18.05
C LEU A 30 3.88 -8.25 -19.31
N SER A 31 2.76 -7.53 -19.18
CA SER A 31 2.09 -6.88 -20.30
C SER A 31 2.80 -5.60 -20.71
N PHE A 32 2.97 -5.42 -22.03
CA PHE A 32 3.46 -4.19 -22.64
C PHE A 32 2.33 -3.42 -23.34
N ASP A 33 1.12 -3.97 -23.38
CA ASP A 33 -0.04 -3.40 -24.03
C ASP A 33 -0.74 -2.37 -23.13
N GLN A 34 -1.50 -1.45 -23.76
CA GLN A 34 -2.31 -0.46 -23.05
C GLN A 34 -3.65 -1.02 -22.57
N ILE A 35 -4.16 -2.06 -23.22
CA ILE A 35 -5.49 -2.64 -22.93
C ILE A 35 -5.45 -3.51 -21.67
N THR A 36 -4.40 -4.31 -21.52
CA THR A 36 -4.26 -5.25 -20.40
C THR A 36 -4.32 -4.55 -19.02
N PRO A 37 -3.58 -3.45 -18.75
CA PRO A 37 -3.67 -2.76 -17.47
C PRO A 37 -5.06 -2.23 -17.15
N ILE A 38 -5.80 -1.76 -18.15
CA ILE A 38 -7.17 -1.25 -17.97
C ILE A 38 -8.10 -2.40 -17.55
N LEU A 39 -8.04 -3.53 -18.23
CA LEU A 39 -8.87 -4.68 -17.93
C LEU A 39 -8.59 -5.22 -16.52
N PHE A 40 -7.32 -5.36 -16.16
CA PHE A 40 -6.92 -5.82 -14.82
C PHE A 40 -7.21 -4.79 -13.72
N PHE A 41 -7.22 -3.50 -14.04
CA PHE A 41 -7.67 -2.46 -13.11
C PHE A 41 -9.15 -2.65 -12.73
N PHE A 42 -10.03 -2.85 -13.72
CA PHE A 42 -11.45 -3.10 -13.45
C PHE A 42 -11.68 -4.44 -12.74
N LEU A 43 -10.96 -5.50 -13.12
CA LEU A 43 -11.02 -6.79 -12.43
C LEU A 43 -10.54 -6.65 -10.97
N GLY A 44 -9.50 -5.87 -10.73
CA GLY A 44 -9.01 -5.56 -9.40
C GLY A 44 -10.05 -4.82 -8.55
N LEU A 45 -10.69 -3.77 -9.11
CA LEU A 45 -11.76 -3.05 -8.42
C LEU A 45 -12.96 -3.96 -8.11
N LEU A 46 -13.35 -4.83 -9.03
CA LEU A 46 -14.41 -5.81 -8.81
C LEU A 46 -14.06 -6.77 -7.68
N ASN A 47 -12.83 -7.28 -7.68
CA ASN A 47 -12.32 -8.15 -6.61
C ASN A 47 -12.33 -7.44 -5.25
N LEU A 48 -11.88 -6.18 -5.19
CA LEU A 48 -11.89 -5.34 -3.99
C LEU A 48 -13.32 -5.13 -3.48
N ARG A 49 -14.28 -4.88 -4.37
CA ARG A 49 -15.69 -4.70 -4.01
C ARG A 49 -16.31 -5.99 -3.45
N MET A 50 -15.92 -7.13 -4.00
CA MET A 50 -16.39 -8.44 -3.52
C MET A 50 -15.71 -8.87 -2.23
N ALA A 51 -14.50 -8.37 -1.95
CA ALA A 51 -13.69 -8.81 -0.81
C ALA A 51 -14.13 -8.23 0.54
N GLY A 52 -14.84 -7.11 0.58
CA GLY A 52 -15.35 -6.57 1.84
C GLY A 52 -15.77 -5.10 1.79
N THR A 53 -16.19 -4.57 2.94
CA THR A 53 -16.55 -3.17 3.13
C THR A 53 -15.29 -2.33 3.25
N MET A 54 -14.89 -1.71 2.17
CA MET A 54 -13.75 -0.80 2.11
C MET A 54 -14.23 0.66 2.16
N ASN A 55 -13.46 1.51 2.81
CA ASN A 55 -13.70 2.96 2.77
C ASN A 55 -13.18 3.52 1.42
N TRP A 56 -14.09 3.57 0.42
CA TRP A 56 -13.80 3.99 -0.95
C TRP A 56 -13.20 5.39 -1.03
N GLU A 57 -13.64 6.31 -0.18
CA GLU A 57 -13.14 7.67 -0.15
C GLU A 57 -11.63 7.70 0.17
N ARG A 58 -11.22 6.98 1.21
CA ARG A 58 -9.81 6.86 1.59
C ARG A 58 -8.98 6.16 0.51
N TYR A 59 -9.54 5.11 -0.08
CA TYR A 59 -8.88 4.37 -1.15
C TYR A 59 -8.59 5.26 -2.35
N PHE A 60 -9.61 5.96 -2.90
CA PHE A 60 -9.43 6.85 -4.04
C PHE A 60 -8.51 8.03 -3.73
N LYS A 61 -8.58 8.59 -2.52
CA LYS A 61 -7.65 9.64 -2.08
C LYS A 61 -6.21 9.15 -2.07
N THR A 62 -5.96 7.98 -1.52
CA THR A 62 -4.62 7.37 -1.49
C THR A 62 -4.15 7.03 -2.90
N LEU A 63 -5.01 6.44 -3.72
CA LEU A 63 -4.74 6.12 -5.12
C LEU A 63 -4.35 7.38 -5.91
N SER A 64 -5.09 8.49 -5.77
CA SER A 64 -4.81 9.75 -6.47
C SER A 64 -3.45 10.31 -6.09
N ILE A 65 -3.07 10.28 -4.81
CA ILE A 65 -1.78 10.77 -4.35
C ILE A 65 -0.64 9.91 -4.91
N LEU A 66 -0.79 8.58 -4.87
CA LEU A 66 0.26 7.69 -5.35
C LEU A 66 0.35 7.66 -6.89
N SER A 67 -0.78 7.83 -7.61
CA SER A 67 -0.76 7.88 -9.09
C SER A 67 -0.01 9.09 -9.64
N LEU A 68 0.28 10.11 -8.80
CA LEU A 68 1.15 11.23 -9.16
C LEU A 68 2.55 10.75 -9.59
N VAL A 69 3.04 9.65 -8.98
CA VAL A 69 4.29 9.01 -9.41
C VAL A 69 4.18 8.50 -10.85
N GLY A 70 3.02 7.95 -11.22
CA GLY A 70 2.73 7.51 -12.60
C GLY A 70 2.76 8.67 -13.58
N VAL A 71 2.27 9.86 -13.19
CA VAL A 71 2.36 11.08 -14.01
C VAL A 71 3.82 11.47 -14.26
N GLY A 72 4.68 11.38 -13.23
CA GLY A 72 6.11 11.60 -13.39
C GLY A 72 6.75 10.67 -14.41
N LEU A 73 6.41 9.37 -14.34
CA LEU A 73 6.89 8.38 -15.31
C LEU A 73 6.36 8.64 -16.74
N PHE A 74 5.11 9.07 -16.86
CA PHE A 74 4.54 9.50 -18.14
C PHE A 74 5.35 10.65 -18.75
N LEU A 75 5.55 11.74 -17.98
CA LEU A 75 6.31 12.90 -18.43
C LEU A 75 7.73 12.52 -18.85
N LEU A 76 8.37 11.63 -18.11
CA LEU A 76 9.72 11.18 -18.41
C LEU A 76 9.80 10.47 -19.76
N ASN A 77 8.82 9.61 -20.08
CA ASN A 77 8.76 8.93 -21.38
C ASN A 77 8.41 9.88 -22.54
N VAL A 78 7.61 10.94 -22.28
CA VAL A 78 7.27 11.94 -23.31
C VAL A 78 8.45 12.87 -23.60
N LEU A 79 9.18 13.30 -22.55
CA LEU A 79 10.30 14.23 -22.69
C LEU A 79 11.57 13.54 -23.21
N PHE A 80 11.76 12.27 -22.88
CA PHE A 80 12.92 11.46 -23.27
C PHE A 80 12.46 10.17 -23.96
N PRO A 81 11.86 10.26 -25.17
CA PRO A 81 11.43 9.08 -25.88
C PRO A 81 12.64 8.21 -26.28
N ALA A 82 12.50 6.90 -26.17
CA ALA A 82 13.50 5.98 -26.69
C ALA A 82 13.46 6.00 -28.23
N GLU A 83 14.61 5.84 -28.88
CA GLU A 83 14.73 5.84 -30.33
C GLU A 83 13.74 4.86 -30.97
N GLY A 84 12.97 5.37 -31.95
CA GLY A 84 12.02 4.57 -32.73
C GLY A 84 10.67 4.26 -32.06
N VAL A 85 10.35 4.88 -30.90
CA VAL A 85 9.08 4.64 -30.20
C VAL A 85 8.38 5.96 -29.88
N ASP A 86 7.05 6.04 -30.15
CA ASP A 86 6.24 7.18 -29.76
C ASP A 86 6.20 7.34 -28.24
N GLY A 87 6.85 8.40 -27.74
CA GLY A 87 6.95 8.67 -26.30
C GLY A 87 5.61 8.81 -25.60
N VAL A 88 4.58 9.35 -26.29
CA VAL A 88 3.22 9.49 -25.75
C VAL A 88 2.55 8.12 -25.58
N SER A 89 2.63 7.26 -26.58
CA SER A 89 2.03 5.91 -26.53
C SER A 89 2.68 5.07 -25.43
N ARG A 90 4.01 5.11 -25.35
CA ARG A 90 4.75 4.40 -24.30
C ARG A 90 4.50 5.00 -22.92
N GLY A 91 4.46 6.32 -22.80
CA GLY A 91 4.16 7.02 -21.56
C GLY A 91 2.79 6.67 -21.01
N THR A 92 1.75 6.63 -21.87
CA THR A 92 0.39 6.23 -21.46
C THR A 92 0.34 4.77 -20.99
N ALA A 93 1.01 3.85 -21.67
CA ALA A 93 1.08 2.46 -21.24
C ALA A 93 1.74 2.30 -19.85
N VAL A 94 2.85 3.00 -19.62
CA VAL A 94 3.55 3.02 -18.33
C VAL A 94 2.69 3.65 -17.23
N PHE A 95 1.98 4.73 -17.51
CA PHE A 95 1.06 5.39 -16.58
C PHE A 95 -0.08 4.46 -16.16
N LEU A 96 -0.75 3.84 -17.13
CA LEU A 96 -1.86 2.91 -16.87
C LEU A 96 -1.38 1.70 -16.06
N ARG A 97 -0.23 1.15 -16.43
CA ARG A 97 0.38 0.02 -15.73
C ARG A 97 0.72 0.38 -14.27
N SER A 98 1.41 1.50 -14.04
CA SER A 98 1.77 1.94 -12.69
C SER A 98 0.53 2.22 -11.84
N THR A 99 -0.49 2.86 -12.39
CA THR A 99 -1.76 3.12 -11.70
C THR A 99 -2.49 1.82 -11.34
N CYS A 100 -2.51 0.83 -12.23
CA CYS A 100 -3.08 -0.49 -11.97
C CYS A 100 -2.33 -1.22 -10.82
N LEU A 101 -0.99 -1.24 -10.87
CA LEU A 101 -0.16 -1.86 -9.83
C LEU A 101 -0.37 -1.18 -8.46
N ILE A 102 -0.40 0.15 -8.43
CA ILE A 102 -0.68 0.93 -7.21
C ILE A 102 -2.09 0.60 -6.69
N SER A 103 -3.08 0.56 -7.56
CA SER A 103 -4.48 0.27 -7.20
C SER A 103 -4.61 -1.10 -6.51
N LEU A 104 -4.02 -2.14 -7.08
CA LEU A 104 -4.03 -3.49 -6.51
C LEU A 104 -3.30 -3.55 -5.17
N SER A 105 -2.14 -2.91 -5.08
CA SER A 105 -1.34 -2.89 -3.84
C SER A 105 -2.03 -2.12 -2.72
N VAL A 106 -2.57 -0.94 -3.02
CA VAL A 106 -3.33 -0.13 -2.04
C VAL A 106 -4.58 -0.88 -1.60
N GLY A 107 -5.31 -1.50 -2.54
CA GLY A 107 -6.48 -2.31 -2.23
C GLY A 107 -6.17 -3.44 -1.26
N TYR A 108 -5.07 -4.15 -1.47
CA TYR A 108 -4.60 -5.21 -0.57
C TYR A 108 -4.33 -4.67 0.85
N ILE A 109 -3.63 -3.54 0.97
CA ILE A 109 -3.29 -2.92 2.28
C ILE A 109 -4.56 -2.53 3.06
N PHE A 110 -5.61 -2.07 2.37
CA PHE A 110 -6.86 -1.70 3.04
C PHE A 110 -7.73 -2.90 3.43
N LEU A 111 -7.58 -4.05 2.76
CA LEU A 111 -8.38 -5.24 3.01
C LEU A 111 -7.78 -6.17 4.06
N VAL A 112 -6.46 -6.24 4.16
CA VAL A 112 -5.76 -7.22 4.99
C VAL A 112 -5.18 -6.56 6.22
N ASP A 113 -5.57 -7.07 7.40
CA ASP A 113 -4.92 -6.69 8.65
C ASP A 113 -3.56 -7.38 8.76
N PRO A 114 -2.48 -6.63 9.03
CA PRO A 114 -1.15 -7.21 9.22
C PRO A 114 -1.08 -8.30 10.32
N TYR A 115 -1.87 -8.18 11.39
CA TYR A 115 -1.94 -9.20 12.43
C TYR A 115 -2.51 -10.52 11.93
N ASP A 116 -3.62 -10.44 11.18
CA ASP A 116 -4.25 -11.62 10.60
C ASP A 116 -3.34 -12.25 9.55
N LEU A 117 -2.62 -11.45 8.77
CA LEU A 117 -1.64 -11.94 7.81
C LEU A 117 -0.51 -12.72 8.49
N ILE A 118 0.11 -12.15 9.54
CA ILE A 118 1.20 -12.81 10.27
C ILE A 118 0.70 -14.11 10.90
N ARG A 119 -0.50 -14.10 11.51
CA ARG A 119 -1.11 -15.28 12.11
C ARG A 119 -1.32 -16.38 11.07
N THR A 120 -1.86 -16.04 9.91
CA THR A 120 -2.13 -17.00 8.84
C THR A 120 -0.83 -17.54 8.23
N LEU A 121 0.21 -16.71 8.11
CA LEU A 121 1.55 -17.15 7.71
C LEU A 121 2.14 -18.18 8.68
N MET A 122 1.90 -18.03 9.99
CA MET A 122 2.37 -19.00 11.00
C MET A 122 1.58 -20.30 10.95
N THR A 123 0.26 -20.24 10.72
CA THR A 123 -0.61 -21.42 10.74
C THR A 123 -0.54 -22.22 9.44
N ASP A 124 -0.66 -21.55 8.30
CA ASP A 124 -0.82 -22.22 7.00
C ASP A 124 0.51 -22.49 6.30
N LEU A 125 1.44 -21.53 6.34
CA LEU A 125 2.79 -21.67 5.77
C LEU A 125 3.79 -22.31 6.76
N LYS A 126 3.32 -22.69 7.97
CA LYS A 126 4.18 -23.30 9.01
C LYS A 126 5.45 -22.49 9.27
N LEU A 127 5.34 -21.16 9.25
CA LEU A 127 6.46 -20.28 9.53
C LEU A 127 6.95 -20.56 10.98
N PRO A 128 8.27 -20.65 11.22
CA PRO A 128 8.76 -20.89 12.57
C PRO A 128 8.23 -19.82 13.54
N PRO A 129 7.74 -20.21 14.73
CA PRO A 129 7.14 -19.27 15.70
C PRO A 129 8.05 -18.09 16.04
N ARG A 130 9.37 -18.30 16.03
CA ARG A 130 10.36 -17.25 16.28
C ARG A 130 10.22 -16.08 15.31
N MET A 131 9.99 -16.36 14.02
CA MET A 131 9.81 -15.32 12.99
C MET A 131 8.46 -14.60 13.17
N GLY A 132 7.38 -15.34 13.45
CA GLY A 132 6.08 -14.75 13.71
C GLY A 132 6.10 -13.79 14.91
N PHE A 133 6.71 -14.19 16.02
CA PHE A 133 6.88 -13.33 17.18
C PHE A 133 7.76 -12.10 16.89
N ALA A 134 8.82 -12.25 16.08
CA ALA A 134 9.64 -11.11 15.66
C ALA A 134 8.82 -10.09 14.83
N PHE A 135 7.96 -10.55 13.91
CA PHE A 135 7.05 -9.67 13.16
C PHE A 135 6.05 -8.96 14.08
N PHE A 136 5.43 -9.68 15.04
CA PHE A 136 4.53 -9.06 16.01
C PHE A 136 5.24 -8.03 16.88
N ALA A 137 6.43 -8.33 17.35
CA ALA A 137 7.23 -7.39 18.13
C ALA A 137 7.58 -6.14 17.33
N GLY A 138 8.04 -6.30 16.08
CA GLY A 138 8.32 -5.19 15.17
C GLY A 138 7.10 -4.32 14.89
N TRP A 139 5.96 -4.93 14.62
CA TRP A 139 4.72 -4.20 14.38
C TRP A 139 4.26 -3.41 15.61
N ASN A 140 4.33 -4.02 16.80
CA ASN A 140 3.99 -3.36 18.05
C ASN A 140 5.00 -2.29 18.47
N ALA A 141 6.23 -2.35 18.01
CA ALA A 141 7.25 -1.33 18.27
C ALA A 141 6.93 0.01 17.57
N ILE A 142 6.23 -0.01 16.42
CA ILE A 142 5.90 1.19 15.66
C ILE A 142 5.09 2.22 16.47
N PRO A 143 3.96 1.88 17.12
CA PRO A 143 3.21 2.83 17.92
C PRO A 143 3.99 3.27 19.18
N LEU A 144 4.82 2.39 19.75
CA LEU A 144 5.67 2.72 20.87
C LEU A 144 6.71 3.78 20.50
N LEU A 145 7.43 3.57 19.39
CA LEU A 145 8.41 4.53 18.86
C LEU A 145 7.77 5.89 18.52
N LYS A 146 6.56 5.89 17.94
CA LYS A 146 5.82 7.14 17.67
C LYS A 146 5.51 7.91 18.95
N ARG A 147 5.15 7.21 20.03
CA ARG A 147 4.89 7.83 21.33
C ARG A 147 6.17 8.42 21.92
N ASP A 148 7.26 7.68 21.87
CA ASP A 148 8.54 8.10 22.42
C ASP A 148 9.12 9.29 21.66
N LEU A 149 9.02 9.30 20.33
CA LEU A 149 9.34 10.47 19.50
C LEU A 149 8.51 11.69 19.89
N GLY A 150 7.22 11.52 20.15
CA GLY A 150 6.36 12.60 20.61
C GLY A 150 6.78 13.17 21.98
N ILE A 151 7.24 12.34 22.89
CA ILE A 151 7.78 12.76 24.20
C ILE A 151 9.08 13.54 24.02
N ILE A 152 10.00 13.03 23.18
CA ILE A 152 11.28 13.68 22.87
C ILE A 152 11.04 15.06 22.24
N GLN A 153 10.14 15.15 21.26
CA GLN A 153 9.81 16.43 20.62
C GLN A 153 9.24 17.45 21.62
N LYS A 154 8.35 17.02 22.53
CA LYS A 154 7.81 17.89 23.59
C LYS A 154 8.91 18.34 24.56
N ALA A 155 9.79 17.44 24.98
CA ALA A 155 10.91 17.77 25.86
C ALA A 155 11.88 18.77 25.18
N HIS A 156 12.16 18.60 23.91
CA HIS A 156 12.94 19.56 23.11
C HIS A 156 12.24 20.93 23.04
N ALA A 157 10.94 20.95 22.71
CA ALA A 157 10.18 22.20 22.63
C ALA A 157 10.21 22.99 23.95
N VAL A 158 10.09 22.31 25.09
CA VAL A 158 10.16 22.95 26.42
C VAL A 158 11.55 23.54 26.68
N ARG A 159 12.61 22.83 26.35
CA ARG A 159 13.99 23.34 26.52
C ARG A 159 14.27 24.56 25.65
N PHE A 160 13.78 24.61 24.44
CA PHE A 160 13.97 25.76 23.54
C PHE A 160 13.03 26.93 23.82
N ALA A 161 11.82 26.68 24.34
CA ALA A 161 10.91 27.76 24.77
C ALA A 161 11.48 28.60 25.91
N GLY A 162 12.23 27.97 26.84
CA GLY A 162 12.95 28.66 27.90
C GLY A 162 14.10 29.56 27.38
N ARG A 163 14.71 29.24 26.26
CA ARG A 163 15.83 29.97 25.70
C ARG A 163 15.41 31.19 24.85
N ARG A 164 14.18 31.23 24.35
CA ARG A 164 13.64 32.38 23.60
C ARG A 164 13.15 33.53 24.48
N ARG A 165 13.09 33.36 25.80
CA ARG A 165 12.69 34.41 26.75
C ARG A 165 13.87 35.18 27.38
N SER A 166 15.11 34.87 26.95
CA SER A 166 16.33 35.51 27.50
C SER A 166 17.03 36.41 26.48
N PHE A 167 16.25 37.16 25.64
CA PHE A 167 16.75 38.30 24.89
C PHE A 167 15.74 39.42 24.91
#